data_f65838a1b764d1d079b34ad4a89a37f7
#
_entry.id   f65838a1b764d1d079b34ad4a89a37f7
#
_cell.length_a   1.000
_cell.length_b   1.000
_cell.length_c   1.000
_cell.angle_alpha   90.00
_cell.angle_beta   90.00
_cell.angle_gamma   90.00
#
_symmetry.space_group_name_H-M   'P 1'
#
loop_
_entity.id
_entity.type
_entity.pdbx_description
1 polymer ?
#
loop_
_entity_poly.entity_id
_entity_poly.type
_entity_poly.pdbx_seq_one_letter_code
_entity_poly.pdbx_strand_id
1 'polypeptide(L)'
;MTIFRQSRPRSGSTATLHTGYWLPAVVVVALIFVPLSAFGHVASGQTSGFVTGLQHPWSGLDHVLAMIAVGLWGAQLGNPAMWLLPVTFPMVMSMGAMLGLLGFPLPGIEIGIALSAILLGVMVAREARPKLTVAVALVGFFAVFHGHAHGTELPPGQSGLLYS
;
A
#
# COMPACT_ATOMS: atom_id res chain seq x y z
N MET A 1 35.72 -13.55 64.16
CA MET A 1 34.43 -13.69 63.50
C MET A 1 34.46 -12.78 62.27
N THR A 2 34.94 -13.35 61.15
CA THR A 2 35.31 -12.59 59.95
C THR A 2 34.17 -12.74 58.93
N ILE A 3 33.46 -11.66 58.59
CA ILE A 3 32.32 -11.67 57.67
C ILE A 3 32.86 -11.52 56.25
N PHE A 4 32.78 -12.57 55.46
CA PHE A 4 33.06 -12.55 54.02
C PHE A 4 31.94 -11.84 53.28
N ARG A 5 32.26 -10.66 52.72
CA ARG A 5 31.39 -9.88 51.85
C ARG A 5 31.49 -10.43 50.43
N GLN A 6 30.51 -11.20 49.99
CA GLN A 6 30.38 -11.66 48.59
C GLN A 6 30.01 -10.45 47.70
N SER A 7 30.93 -10.10 46.83
CA SER A 7 30.67 -9.17 45.72
C SER A 7 29.86 -9.87 44.60
N ARG A 8 28.67 -9.40 44.32
CA ARG A 8 27.86 -9.85 43.18
C ARG A 8 28.53 -9.41 41.88
N PRO A 9 28.65 -10.27 40.86
CA PRO A 9 29.08 -9.82 39.54
C PRO A 9 28.02 -8.92 38.91
N ARG A 10 28.43 -7.79 38.38
CA ARG A 10 27.59 -6.89 37.54
C ARG A 10 27.28 -7.66 36.26
N SER A 11 26.00 -7.97 36.03
CA SER A 11 25.49 -8.44 34.76
C SER A 11 25.72 -7.36 33.71
N GLY A 12 26.63 -7.63 32.79
CA GLY A 12 26.84 -6.81 31.62
C GLY A 12 25.58 -6.83 30.76
N SER A 13 24.91 -5.69 30.66
CA SER A 13 23.89 -5.46 29.68
C SER A 13 24.54 -5.51 28.28
N THR A 14 24.43 -6.66 27.63
CA THR A 14 24.70 -6.74 26.19
C THR A 14 23.59 -5.97 25.48
N ALA A 15 23.92 -4.77 25.02
CA ALA A 15 23.08 -4.05 24.07
C ALA A 15 22.99 -4.90 22.79
N THR A 16 21.92 -5.68 22.68
CA THR A 16 21.55 -6.32 21.43
C THR A 16 21.17 -5.20 20.45
N LEU A 17 22.10 -4.88 19.57
CA LEU A 17 21.85 -4.02 18.43
C LEU A 17 20.71 -4.68 17.62
N HIS A 18 19.53 -4.08 17.67
CA HIS A 18 18.38 -4.44 16.83
C HIS A 18 18.67 -4.10 15.35
N THR A 19 19.59 -4.83 14.73
CA THR A 19 19.96 -4.66 13.33
C THR A 19 18.98 -5.29 12.36
N GLY A 20 17.92 -5.97 12.85
CA GLY A 20 17.01 -6.74 12.00
C GLY A 20 15.92 -5.94 11.28
N TYR A 21 15.61 -4.71 11.72
CA TYR A 21 14.43 -3.98 11.20
C TYR A 21 14.72 -3.04 10.03
N TRP A 22 16.01 -2.77 9.74
CA TRP A 22 16.37 -1.85 8.65
C TRP A 22 16.38 -2.51 7.28
N LEU A 23 16.64 -3.82 7.20
CA LEU A 23 16.69 -4.54 5.92
C LEU A 23 15.36 -4.50 5.15
N PRO A 24 14.21 -4.82 5.76
CA PRO A 24 12.93 -4.73 5.03
C PRO A 24 12.58 -3.29 4.65
N ALA A 25 12.90 -2.31 5.49
CA ALA A 25 12.67 -0.91 5.16
C ALA A 25 13.54 -0.44 3.98
N VAL A 26 14.81 -0.84 3.94
CA VAL A 26 15.74 -0.53 2.84
C VAL A 26 15.29 -1.22 1.54
N VAL A 27 14.83 -2.47 1.60
CA VAL A 27 14.32 -3.19 0.43
C VAL A 27 13.06 -2.53 -0.13
N VAL A 28 12.13 -2.12 0.73
CA VAL A 28 10.92 -1.39 0.31
C VAL A 28 11.28 -0.05 -0.32
N VAL A 29 12.20 0.71 0.27
CA VAL A 29 12.68 1.98 -0.30
C VAL A 29 13.42 1.75 -1.62
N ALA A 30 14.27 0.72 -1.74
CA ALA A 30 14.98 0.40 -2.96
C ALA A 30 14.02 0.00 -4.11
N LEU A 31 12.94 -0.72 -3.80
CA LEU A 31 11.90 -1.08 -4.77
C LEU A 31 11.11 0.14 -5.27
N ILE A 32 10.98 1.20 -4.46
CA ILE A 32 10.31 2.46 -4.85
C ILE A 32 11.16 3.26 -5.84
N PHE A 33 12.49 3.15 -5.76
CA PHE A 33 13.43 3.89 -6.63
C PHE A 33 13.86 3.14 -7.89
N VAL A 34 13.38 1.92 -8.14
CA VAL A 34 13.56 1.27 -9.44
C VAL A 34 12.65 1.97 -10.45
N PRO A 35 13.16 2.67 -11.47
CA PRO A 35 12.33 3.21 -12.53
C PRO A 35 11.80 2.03 -13.35
N LEU A 36 10.70 1.43 -12.90
CA LEU A 36 9.95 0.51 -13.72
C LEU A 36 9.15 1.36 -14.70
N SER A 37 9.67 1.42 -15.91
CA SER A 37 8.87 1.80 -17.08
C SER A 37 7.60 0.95 -17.01
N ALA A 38 6.47 1.59 -16.75
CA ALA A 38 5.16 0.96 -16.78
C ALA A 38 4.91 0.55 -18.24
N PHE A 39 5.39 -0.63 -18.64
CA PHE A 39 4.96 -1.28 -19.86
C PHE A 39 3.57 -1.85 -19.60
N GLY A 40 2.59 -0.98 -19.63
CA GLY A 40 1.20 -1.36 -19.84
C GLY A 40 1.09 -1.94 -21.25
N HIS A 41 1.46 -3.22 -21.42
CA HIS A 41 1.15 -3.92 -22.65
C HIS A 41 -0.36 -4.11 -22.70
N VAL A 42 -1.01 -3.31 -23.53
CA VAL A 42 -2.36 -3.58 -24.00
C VAL A 42 -2.32 -4.96 -24.66
N ALA A 43 -2.72 -5.99 -23.92
CA ALA A 43 -2.92 -7.32 -24.47
C ALA A 43 -4.15 -7.23 -25.40
N SER A 44 -3.90 -7.09 -26.70
CA SER A 44 -4.89 -7.18 -27.76
C SER A 44 -5.36 -8.65 -27.88
N GLY A 45 -6.28 -9.04 -27.02
CA GLY A 45 -6.94 -10.33 -27.04
C GLY A 45 -8.24 -10.25 -26.27
N GLN A 46 -9.36 -10.67 -26.87
CA GLN A 46 -10.69 -10.67 -26.27
C GLN A 46 -10.79 -11.67 -25.12
N THR A 47 -10.14 -11.36 -23.99
CA THR A 47 -10.50 -11.97 -22.71
C THR A 47 -11.71 -11.24 -22.17
N SER A 48 -12.68 -11.96 -21.59
CA SER A 48 -13.87 -11.34 -20.98
C SER A 48 -13.44 -10.24 -20.02
N GLY A 49 -14.09 -9.08 -20.00
CA GLY A 49 -13.75 -7.93 -19.16
C GLY A 49 -13.49 -8.31 -17.70
N PHE A 50 -14.25 -9.29 -17.18
CA PHE A 50 -14.09 -9.85 -15.84
C PHE A 50 -12.71 -10.47 -15.58
N VAL A 51 -12.19 -11.29 -16.52
CA VAL A 51 -10.84 -11.91 -16.35
C VAL A 51 -9.75 -10.85 -16.41
N THR A 52 -9.89 -9.91 -17.33
CA THR A 52 -8.94 -8.79 -17.45
C THR A 52 -8.98 -7.90 -16.22
N GLY A 53 -10.16 -7.57 -15.70
CA GLY A 53 -10.33 -6.82 -14.46
C GLY A 53 -9.75 -7.54 -13.23
N LEU A 54 -9.91 -8.87 -13.14
CA LEU A 54 -9.34 -9.67 -12.07
C LEU A 54 -7.81 -9.77 -12.14
N GLN A 55 -7.23 -9.75 -13.34
CA GLN A 55 -5.78 -9.77 -13.55
C GLN A 55 -5.15 -8.38 -13.43
N HIS A 56 -5.90 -7.33 -13.66
CA HIS A 56 -5.40 -5.96 -13.72
C HIS A 56 -4.73 -5.49 -12.40
N PRO A 57 -5.26 -5.76 -11.20
CA PRO A 57 -4.60 -5.40 -9.95
C PRO A 57 -3.18 -5.99 -9.78
N TRP A 58 -2.90 -7.09 -10.47
CA TRP A 58 -1.59 -7.76 -10.44
C TRP A 58 -0.62 -7.25 -11.51
N SER A 59 -1.10 -6.49 -12.49
CA SER A 59 -0.28 -5.96 -13.58
C SER A 59 0.40 -4.63 -13.27
N GLY A 60 -0.11 -3.86 -12.30
CA GLY A 60 0.48 -2.61 -11.83
C GLY A 60 1.28 -2.81 -10.54
N LEU A 61 2.61 -2.65 -10.59
CA LEU A 61 3.47 -2.78 -9.41
C LEU A 61 3.13 -1.75 -8.32
N ASP A 62 2.78 -0.55 -8.69
CA ASP A 62 2.31 0.52 -7.81
C ASP A 62 1.07 0.09 -7.02
N HIS A 63 0.16 -0.61 -7.67
CA HIS A 63 -1.04 -1.14 -7.06
C HIS A 63 -0.75 -2.25 -6.05
N VAL A 64 0.07 -3.22 -6.45
CA VAL A 64 0.52 -4.32 -5.58
C VAL A 64 1.25 -3.77 -4.37
N LEU A 65 2.14 -2.78 -4.56
CA LEU A 65 2.87 -2.14 -3.47
C LEU A 65 1.93 -1.39 -2.52
N ALA A 66 0.93 -0.67 -3.06
CA ALA A 66 -0.06 0.01 -2.24
C ALA A 66 -0.88 -0.99 -1.40
N MET A 67 -1.36 -2.10 -2.00
CA MET A 67 -2.09 -3.14 -1.27
C MET A 67 -1.25 -3.78 -0.16
N ILE A 68 0.02 -4.08 -0.44
CA ILE A 68 0.95 -4.61 0.56
C ILE A 68 1.16 -3.60 1.69
N ALA A 69 1.40 -2.33 1.36
CA ALA A 69 1.60 -1.29 2.36
C ALA A 69 0.36 -1.09 3.25
N VAL A 70 -0.83 -1.07 2.66
CA VAL A 70 -2.11 -0.96 3.39
C VAL A 70 -2.31 -2.16 4.32
N GLY A 71 -2.03 -3.39 3.83
CA GLY A 71 -2.13 -4.61 4.62
C GLY A 71 -1.15 -4.63 5.80
N LEU A 72 0.13 -4.30 5.55
CA LEU A 72 1.16 -4.23 6.59
C LEU A 72 0.83 -3.15 7.64
N TRP A 73 0.41 -1.96 7.19
CA TRP A 73 0.04 -0.89 8.11
C TRP A 73 -1.18 -1.24 8.94
N GLY A 74 -2.21 -1.86 8.32
CA GLY A 74 -3.37 -2.38 9.04
C GLY A 74 -2.98 -3.40 10.12
N ALA A 75 -2.05 -4.32 9.81
CA ALA A 75 -1.54 -5.29 10.78
C ALA A 75 -0.76 -4.62 11.92
N GLN A 76 0.06 -3.59 11.64
CA GLN A 76 0.79 -2.82 12.65
C GLN A 76 -0.16 -2.04 13.59
N LEU A 77 -1.27 -1.53 13.07
CA LEU A 77 -2.28 -0.81 13.86
C LEU A 77 -3.12 -1.76 14.72
N GLY A 78 -3.23 -3.04 14.34
CA GLY A 78 -4.03 -4.04 15.03
C GLY A 78 -5.53 -3.93 14.76
N ASN A 79 -6.35 -4.63 15.58
CA ASN A 79 -7.81 -4.57 15.42
C ASN A 79 -8.37 -3.19 15.82
N PRO A 80 -9.35 -2.64 15.07
CA PRO A 80 -9.99 -3.20 13.87
C PRO A 80 -9.31 -2.82 12.53
N ALA A 81 -8.22 -2.04 12.56
CA ALA A 81 -7.54 -1.52 11.36
C ALA A 81 -7.08 -2.63 10.41
N MET A 82 -6.65 -3.78 10.97
CA MET A 82 -6.16 -4.93 10.22
C MET A 82 -7.16 -5.43 9.17
N TRP A 83 -8.45 -5.27 9.40
CA TRP A 83 -9.51 -5.62 8.45
C TRP A 83 -10.07 -4.41 7.72
N LEU A 84 -10.17 -3.29 8.45
CA LEU A 84 -10.83 -2.10 7.92
C LEU A 84 -10.03 -1.46 6.79
N LEU A 85 -8.70 -1.34 6.90
CA LEU A 85 -7.89 -0.71 5.87
C LEU A 85 -7.86 -1.53 4.56
N PRO A 86 -7.59 -2.86 4.58
CA PRO A 86 -7.64 -3.68 3.37
C PRO A 86 -9.02 -3.75 2.69
N VAL A 87 -10.11 -3.58 3.45
CA VAL A 87 -11.46 -3.52 2.88
C VAL A 87 -11.77 -2.14 2.32
N THR A 88 -11.37 -1.08 3.03
CA THR A 88 -11.60 0.32 2.60
C THR A 88 -10.92 0.60 1.26
N PHE A 89 -9.69 0.12 1.08
CA PHE A 89 -8.91 0.43 -0.11
C PHE A 89 -9.63 0.00 -1.41
N PRO A 90 -9.99 -1.27 -1.64
CA PRO A 90 -10.67 -1.69 -2.87
C PRO A 90 -12.08 -1.10 -3.01
N MET A 91 -12.81 -0.92 -1.91
CA MET A 91 -14.15 -0.32 -1.98
C MET A 91 -14.12 1.13 -2.45
N VAL A 92 -13.23 1.94 -1.88
CA VAL A 92 -13.08 3.35 -2.29
C VAL A 92 -12.44 3.44 -3.68
N MET A 93 -11.55 2.51 -4.01
CA MET A 93 -10.97 2.40 -5.34
C MET A 93 -12.04 2.14 -6.41
N SER A 94 -13.01 1.26 -6.16
CA SER A 94 -14.15 1.04 -7.08
C SER A 94 -14.96 2.32 -7.30
N MET A 95 -15.14 3.15 -6.26
CA MET A 95 -15.79 4.46 -6.40
C MET A 95 -14.95 5.41 -7.26
N GLY A 96 -13.63 5.43 -7.06
CA GLY A 96 -12.70 6.20 -7.89
C GLY A 96 -12.76 5.77 -9.36
N ALA A 97 -12.79 4.46 -9.62
CA ALA A 97 -12.92 3.90 -10.97
C ALA A 97 -14.22 4.35 -11.64
N MET A 98 -15.32 4.34 -10.90
CA MET A 98 -16.61 4.86 -11.39
C MET A 98 -16.50 6.33 -11.82
N LEU A 99 -15.81 7.18 -11.05
CA LEU A 99 -15.59 8.58 -11.41
C LEU A 99 -14.77 8.72 -12.69
N GLY A 100 -13.73 7.89 -12.86
CA GLY A 100 -12.94 7.82 -14.09
C GLY A 100 -13.77 7.40 -15.30
N LEU A 101 -14.60 6.37 -15.16
CA LEU A 101 -15.52 5.88 -16.21
C LEU A 101 -16.56 6.93 -16.63
N LEU A 102 -17.04 7.73 -15.67
CA LEU A 102 -17.97 8.83 -15.93
C LEU A 102 -17.30 10.07 -16.54
N GLY A 103 -15.97 10.06 -16.71
CA GLY A 103 -15.22 11.16 -17.29
C GLY A 103 -15.06 12.37 -16.38
N PHE A 104 -15.25 12.22 -15.06
CA PHE A 104 -14.95 13.30 -14.11
C PHE A 104 -13.46 13.59 -14.11
N PRO A 105 -13.02 14.83 -14.36
CA PRO A 105 -11.60 15.16 -14.38
C PRO A 105 -11.05 15.17 -12.95
N LEU A 106 -10.06 14.32 -12.68
CA LEU A 106 -9.29 14.35 -11.43
C LEU A 106 -7.85 14.77 -11.78
N PRO A 107 -7.42 15.99 -11.39
CA PRO A 107 -6.07 16.45 -11.71
C PRO A 107 -5.01 15.72 -10.86
N GLY A 108 -3.85 15.49 -11.46
CA GLY A 108 -2.68 14.99 -10.73
C GLY A 108 -2.76 13.52 -10.28
N ILE A 109 -3.43 12.67 -11.06
CA ILE A 109 -3.61 11.23 -10.73
C ILE A 109 -2.26 10.57 -10.48
N GLU A 110 -1.30 10.71 -11.39
CA GLU A 110 0.04 10.10 -11.27
C GLU A 110 0.78 10.61 -10.01
N ILE A 111 0.64 11.90 -9.71
CA ILE A 111 1.22 12.49 -8.50
C ILE A 111 0.55 11.91 -7.25
N GLY A 112 -0.77 11.74 -7.26
CA GLY A 112 -1.52 11.13 -6.16
C GLY A 112 -1.09 9.69 -5.91
N ILE A 113 -0.91 8.90 -6.96
CA ILE A 113 -0.43 7.50 -6.89
C ILE A 113 1.00 7.47 -6.33
N ALA A 114 1.91 8.29 -6.86
CA ALA A 114 3.29 8.35 -6.38
C ALA A 114 3.38 8.79 -4.90
N LEU A 115 2.61 9.80 -4.51
CA LEU A 115 2.54 10.24 -3.11
C LEU A 115 1.96 9.17 -2.19
N SER A 116 1.01 8.34 -2.66
CA SER A 116 0.48 7.23 -1.88
C SER A 116 1.57 6.24 -1.51
N ALA A 117 2.40 5.85 -2.47
CA ALA A 117 3.50 4.90 -2.24
C ALA A 117 4.51 5.45 -1.21
N ILE A 118 4.87 6.73 -1.34
CA ILE A 118 5.80 7.39 -0.40
C ILE A 118 5.18 7.47 1.00
N LEU A 119 3.96 8.01 1.11
CA LEU A 119 3.33 8.24 2.42
C LEU A 119 2.99 6.92 3.12
N LEU A 120 2.36 5.97 2.43
CA LEU A 120 2.06 4.66 3.02
C LEU A 120 3.35 3.92 3.38
N GLY A 121 4.38 3.98 2.52
CA GLY A 121 5.69 3.40 2.81
C GLY A 121 6.33 4.01 4.06
N VAL A 122 6.27 5.33 4.22
CA VAL A 122 6.76 6.03 5.44
C VAL A 122 5.95 5.65 6.67
N MET A 123 4.61 5.53 6.57
CA MET A 123 3.76 5.11 7.69
C MET A 123 4.13 3.70 8.17
N VAL A 124 4.34 2.77 7.23
CA VAL A 124 4.79 1.40 7.53
C VAL A 124 6.19 1.39 8.13
N ALA A 125 7.15 2.10 7.51
CA ALA A 125 8.54 2.11 7.95
C ALA A 125 8.74 2.72 9.35
N ARG A 126 7.89 3.68 9.72
CA ARG A 126 7.91 4.34 11.03
C ARG A 126 6.99 3.70 12.05
N GLU A 127 6.28 2.63 11.69
CA GLU A 127 5.24 2.03 12.53
C GLU A 127 4.26 3.09 13.08
N ALA A 128 3.89 4.06 12.23
CA ALA A 128 3.09 5.19 12.64
C ALA A 128 1.69 4.74 13.08
N ARG A 129 1.26 5.21 14.25
CA ARG A 129 -0.02 4.82 14.87
C ARG A 129 -0.97 6.00 15.06
N PRO A 130 -1.48 6.61 13.97
CA PRO A 130 -2.49 7.66 14.07
C PRO A 130 -3.83 7.08 14.58
N LYS A 131 -4.79 7.98 14.83
CA LYS A 131 -6.17 7.55 15.09
C LYS A 131 -6.71 6.77 13.90
N LEU A 132 -7.52 5.75 14.14
CA LEU A 132 -8.09 4.89 13.09
C LEU A 132 -8.79 5.69 11.98
N THR A 133 -9.55 6.73 12.36
CA THR A 133 -10.24 7.61 11.41
C THR A 133 -9.28 8.30 10.45
N VAL A 134 -8.10 8.70 10.93
CA VAL A 134 -7.05 9.32 10.09
C VAL A 134 -6.46 8.29 9.14
N ALA A 135 -6.19 7.07 9.63
CA ALA A 135 -5.67 5.99 8.79
C ALA A 135 -6.65 5.62 7.67
N VAL A 136 -7.95 5.45 8.01
CA VAL A 136 -9.01 5.16 7.04
C VAL A 136 -9.17 6.29 6.02
N ALA A 137 -9.17 7.55 6.48
CA ALA A 137 -9.29 8.71 5.60
C ALA A 137 -8.10 8.82 4.63
N LEU A 138 -6.88 8.55 5.12
CA LEU A 138 -5.67 8.59 4.29
C LEU A 138 -5.68 7.48 3.23
N VAL A 139 -6.00 6.25 3.63
CA VAL A 139 -6.11 5.11 2.72
C VAL A 139 -7.21 5.35 1.69
N GLY A 140 -8.39 5.82 2.12
CA GLY A 140 -9.50 6.14 1.23
C GLY A 140 -9.17 7.26 0.24
N PHE A 141 -8.53 8.33 0.71
CA PHE A 141 -8.10 9.43 -0.15
C PHE A 141 -7.22 8.93 -1.30
N PHE A 142 -6.19 8.15 -1.00
CA PHE A 142 -5.30 7.62 -2.04
C PHE A 142 -5.98 6.56 -2.91
N ALA A 143 -6.89 5.77 -2.37
CA ALA A 143 -7.64 4.78 -3.13
C ALA A 143 -8.47 5.41 -4.27
N VAL A 144 -8.97 6.66 -4.09
CA VAL A 144 -9.66 7.39 -5.17
C VAL A 144 -8.77 7.59 -6.38
N PHE A 145 -7.50 8.00 -6.19
CA PHE A 145 -6.56 8.22 -7.30
C PHE A 145 -6.25 6.93 -8.04
N HIS A 146 -5.96 5.84 -7.30
CA HIS A 146 -5.72 4.51 -7.88
C HIS A 146 -6.94 4.03 -8.68
N GLY A 147 -8.14 4.17 -8.12
CA GLY A 147 -9.36 3.80 -8.80
C GLY A 147 -9.63 4.63 -10.04
N HIS A 148 -9.47 5.95 -9.94
CA HIS A 148 -9.71 6.85 -11.08
C HIS A 148 -8.78 6.52 -12.26
N ALA A 149 -7.50 6.22 -12.01
CA ALA A 149 -6.58 5.77 -13.04
C ALA A 149 -7.15 4.53 -13.78
N HIS A 150 -7.59 3.52 -13.04
CA HIS A 150 -8.21 2.33 -13.64
C HIS A 150 -9.45 2.63 -14.47
N GLY A 151 -10.31 3.55 -14.00
CA GLY A 151 -11.50 3.94 -14.74
C GLY A 151 -11.20 4.65 -16.05
N THR A 152 -10.10 5.40 -16.13
CA THR A 152 -9.68 6.10 -17.35
C THR A 152 -8.91 5.23 -18.34
N GLU A 153 -8.33 4.13 -17.88
CA GLU A 153 -7.53 3.19 -18.70
C GLU A 153 -8.37 2.07 -19.33
N LEU A 154 -9.70 2.16 -19.25
CA LEU A 154 -10.58 1.13 -19.80
C LEU A 154 -10.35 0.98 -21.33
N PRO A 155 -10.04 -0.23 -21.83
CA PRO A 155 -9.85 -0.47 -23.24
C PRO A 155 -11.13 -0.16 -24.03
N PRO A 156 -11.03 0.45 -25.23
CA PRO A 156 -12.19 0.72 -26.08
C PRO A 156 -12.99 -0.55 -26.37
N GLY A 157 -14.30 -0.51 -26.15
CA GLY A 157 -15.21 -1.62 -26.42
C GLY A 157 -15.42 -2.60 -25.28
N GLN A 158 -14.80 -2.40 -24.11
CA GLN A 158 -15.10 -3.18 -22.91
C GLN A 158 -16.18 -2.52 -22.06
N SER A 159 -17.01 -3.35 -21.41
CA SER A 159 -18.04 -2.87 -20.48
C SER A 159 -17.38 -2.47 -19.15
N GLY A 160 -17.49 -1.21 -18.75
CA GLY A 160 -16.96 -0.70 -17.50
C GLY A 160 -17.49 -1.45 -16.27
N LEU A 161 -18.76 -1.92 -16.32
CA LEU A 161 -19.38 -2.69 -15.24
C LEU A 161 -18.79 -4.10 -15.06
N LEU A 162 -18.12 -4.63 -16.09
CA LEU A 162 -17.48 -5.95 -16.03
C LEU A 162 -15.98 -5.85 -15.75
N TYR A 163 -15.41 -4.65 -15.85
CA TYR A 163 -14.00 -4.40 -15.65
C TYR A 163 -13.69 -3.87 -14.23
N SER A 164 -14.57 -3.10 -13.66
CA SER A 164 -14.48 -2.59 -12.28
C SER A 164 -15.14 -3.55 -11.29
#